data_d5e3dbe7fec928fa45c6ae8c6ff3565d
#
_entry.id   d5e3dbe7fec928fa45c6ae8c6ff3565d
#
_cell.length_a   1.000
_cell.length_b   1.000
_cell.length_c   1.000
_cell.angle_alpha   90.00
_cell.angle_beta   90.00
_cell.angle_gamma   90.00
#
_symmetry.space_group_name_H-M   'P 1'
#
loop_
_entity.id
_entity.type
_entity.pdbx_description
1 polymer ?
#
loop_
_entity_poly.entity_id
_entity_poly.type
_entity_poly.pdbx_seq_one_letter_code
_entity_poly.pdbx_strand_id
1 'polypeptide(L)'
;MVRHHLAATAIAACAAPSLLAYNVSPSATFLNQALAFVLWGWFVIACAGLSTPRVAWRQRAEWPVLVALALLCAAALAPWWFGVLPSSLALSVLGTLVATVVLLVAGAQAARGEWGTVLFALFCLGWLCAGVLNAGISIVQVFAPEWPDGDWIAHSGIPGRAVGNLRQPNHLSSLLLWYCVAVAGLLELKRLRRVAAWVLMALMVFAVVLSASRTGLVSVLLLALWGLIDKRLSRATRLLLLASPLMYLLAWLGMSAWAELGAHRFGGAARLAETDVSGSRFGIWANTLALIRQQPLMGVGFGEFNYAWSLTPFPGRPIAFFDHAHNLPLQLAAEIGLPLATLVMALFLYALWRPAKAALHLAGDSGLALRCSLLMVVMIGLHSLLEYPLWYAYFLLPTAWAWGYALGACASSGVLSSSASTASSETTTSATAPRLMAAGAALVMGGALAVVDYTRVSVIFSSAEGAAPLVQRIAAGQRSVLFSHHADYAAATLDEGDAEPAVGASLPTPPPTPPPPLAPFKGAAHYLLDTRLMMAWAKALAANGREDQASHLAARLKEFRNEQSDALFAACAKAPSPAAYPCHAPQRVYNWREFMP
;
A
#
# COMPACT_ATOMS: atom_id res chain seq x y z
N MET A 1 0.95 -21.59 -28.30
CA MET A 1 1.98 -20.62 -27.93
C MET A 1 1.38 -19.40 -27.19
N VAL A 2 0.43 -18.63 -27.77
CA VAL A 2 -0.19 -17.43 -27.16
C VAL A 2 -0.78 -17.69 -25.76
N ARG A 3 -1.58 -18.75 -25.59
CA ARG A 3 -2.19 -19.08 -24.28
C ARG A 3 -1.15 -19.38 -23.17
N HIS A 4 -0.06 -20.04 -23.51
CA HIS A 4 1.02 -20.35 -22.53
C HIS A 4 1.75 -19.07 -22.11
N HIS A 5 2.01 -18.16 -23.07
CA HIS A 5 2.62 -16.87 -22.76
C HIS A 5 1.73 -16.02 -21.85
N LEU A 6 0.43 -15.91 -22.16
CA LEU A 6 -0.54 -15.22 -21.32
C LEU A 6 -0.64 -15.82 -19.91
N ALA A 7 -0.63 -17.17 -19.81
CA ALA A 7 -0.66 -17.83 -18.52
C ALA A 7 0.61 -17.52 -17.70
N ALA A 8 1.78 -17.62 -18.32
CA ALA A 8 3.05 -17.33 -17.65
C ALA A 8 3.12 -15.88 -17.13
N THR A 9 2.71 -14.90 -17.96
CA THR A 9 2.72 -13.48 -17.56
C THR A 9 1.69 -13.20 -16.47
N ALA A 10 0.48 -13.79 -16.54
CA ALA A 10 -0.53 -13.64 -15.49
C ALA A 10 -0.08 -14.24 -14.15
N ILE A 11 0.50 -15.47 -14.18
CA ILE A 11 1.03 -16.11 -12.97
C ILE A 11 2.18 -15.27 -12.39
N ALA A 12 3.11 -14.81 -13.22
CA ALA A 12 4.23 -13.98 -12.77
C ALA A 12 3.73 -12.69 -12.13
N ALA A 13 2.80 -11.98 -12.78
CA ALA A 13 2.27 -10.69 -12.28
C ALA A 13 1.50 -10.83 -10.96
N CYS A 14 0.71 -11.91 -10.79
CA CYS A 14 -0.05 -12.13 -9.57
C CYS A 14 0.81 -12.70 -8.43
N ALA A 15 1.79 -13.59 -8.73
CA ALA A 15 2.49 -14.35 -7.72
C ALA A 15 3.80 -13.68 -7.27
N ALA A 16 4.69 -13.34 -8.21
CA ALA A 16 6.05 -12.96 -7.88
C ALA A 16 6.15 -11.74 -6.94
N PRO A 17 5.34 -10.66 -7.10
CA PRO A 17 5.42 -9.53 -6.18
C PRO A 17 5.11 -9.87 -4.72
N SER A 18 4.24 -10.85 -4.46
CA SER A 18 3.90 -11.26 -3.10
C SER A 18 4.82 -12.34 -2.52
N LEU A 19 5.61 -12.99 -3.37
CA LEU A 19 6.50 -14.10 -2.99
C LEU A 19 7.96 -13.68 -2.80
N LEU A 20 8.34 -12.49 -3.25
CA LEU A 20 9.70 -11.99 -3.09
C LEU A 20 9.96 -11.63 -1.61
N ALA A 21 10.85 -12.38 -0.95
CA ALA A 21 11.26 -12.12 0.43
C ALA A 21 12.47 -11.17 0.49
N TYR A 22 13.43 -11.33 -0.43
CA TYR A 22 14.60 -10.47 -0.49
C TYR A 22 14.22 -9.00 -0.58
N ASN A 23 14.85 -8.18 0.24
CA ASN A 23 14.65 -6.73 0.24
C ASN A 23 15.97 -5.98 0.31
N VAL A 24 15.91 -4.70 -0.01
CA VAL A 24 17.04 -3.79 0.03
C VAL A 24 16.65 -2.53 0.80
N SER A 25 17.38 -2.23 1.87
CA SER A 25 17.16 -0.99 2.65
C SER A 25 17.21 0.27 1.77
N PRO A 26 16.49 1.33 2.15
CA PRO A 26 15.71 1.51 3.38
C PRO A 26 14.27 0.93 3.35
N SER A 27 13.72 0.61 2.19
CA SER A 27 12.33 0.13 2.10
C SER A 27 12.23 -1.39 2.05
N ALA A 28 11.52 -1.98 3.01
CA ALA A 28 11.33 -3.43 3.10
C ALA A 28 10.46 -4.02 1.97
N THR A 29 9.78 -3.21 1.16
CA THR A 29 8.86 -3.66 0.10
C THR A 29 9.12 -3.04 -1.25
N PHE A 30 10.22 -2.29 -1.40
CA PHE A 30 10.53 -1.60 -2.66
C PHE A 30 10.61 -2.58 -3.84
N LEU A 31 11.37 -3.67 -3.70
CA LEU A 31 11.53 -4.66 -4.77
C LEU A 31 10.21 -5.35 -5.12
N ASN A 32 9.34 -5.62 -4.15
CA ASN A 32 8.00 -6.16 -4.39
C ASN A 32 7.16 -5.21 -5.26
N GLN A 33 7.24 -3.91 -4.98
CA GLN A 33 6.52 -2.88 -5.73
C GLN A 33 7.10 -2.70 -7.14
N ALA A 34 8.42 -2.57 -7.29
CA ALA A 34 9.08 -2.47 -8.58
C ALA A 34 8.79 -3.69 -9.47
N LEU A 35 8.83 -4.90 -8.89
CA LEU A 35 8.49 -6.14 -9.57
C LEU A 35 7.02 -6.15 -10.02
N ALA A 36 6.11 -5.57 -9.21
CA ALA A 36 4.72 -5.41 -9.62
C ALA A 36 4.60 -4.52 -10.86
N PHE A 37 5.28 -3.36 -10.92
CA PHE A 37 5.29 -2.51 -12.11
C PHE A 37 5.76 -3.26 -13.36
N VAL A 38 6.89 -3.95 -13.27
CA VAL A 38 7.49 -4.68 -14.39
C VAL A 38 6.56 -5.80 -14.87
N LEU A 39 6.08 -6.65 -13.98
CA LEU A 39 5.32 -7.83 -14.36
C LEU A 39 3.90 -7.51 -14.80
N TRP A 40 3.24 -6.54 -14.15
CA TRP A 40 1.93 -6.05 -14.61
C TRP A 40 2.05 -5.30 -15.95
N GLY A 41 3.12 -4.53 -16.16
CA GLY A 41 3.43 -3.93 -17.46
C GLY A 41 3.60 -5.00 -18.55
N TRP A 42 4.32 -6.07 -18.26
CA TRP A 42 4.50 -7.19 -19.19
C TRP A 42 3.18 -7.92 -19.47
N PHE A 43 2.34 -8.14 -18.46
CA PHE A 43 1.01 -8.71 -18.66
C PHE A 43 0.13 -7.81 -19.55
N VAL A 44 0.19 -6.48 -19.38
CA VAL A 44 -0.49 -5.52 -20.25
C VAL A 44 -0.01 -5.66 -21.70
N ILE A 45 1.30 -5.76 -21.97
CA ILE A 45 1.85 -5.98 -23.31
C ILE A 45 1.30 -7.30 -23.90
N ALA A 46 1.30 -8.38 -23.13
CA ALA A 46 0.80 -9.67 -23.57
C ALA A 46 -0.69 -9.63 -23.94
N CYS A 47 -1.49 -8.85 -23.20
CA CYS A 47 -2.92 -8.68 -23.47
C CYS A 47 -3.20 -7.72 -24.64
N ALA A 48 -2.31 -6.79 -24.95
CA ALA A 48 -2.54 -5.74 -25.95
C ALA A 48 -2.80 -6.30 -27.36
N GLY A 49 -2.18 -7.45 -27.72
CA GLY A 49 -2.43 -8.15 -28.99
C GLY A 49 -3.84 -8.74 -29.15
N LEU A 50 -4.63 -8.78 -28.06
CA LEU A 50 -6.00 -9.28 -28.01
C LEU A 50 -7.03 -8.13 -27.98
N SER A 51 -6.64 -6.95 -28.41
CA SER A 51 -7.40 -5.72 -28.23
C SER A 51 -8.68 -5.65 -29.08
N THR A 52 -9.67 -4.99 -28.51
CA THR A 52 -11.03 -4.79 -29.03
C THR A 52 -11.20 -3.48 -29.78
N PRO A 53 -12.29 -3.30 -30.55
CA PRO A 53 -12.65 -2.04 -31.19
C PRO A 53 -12.76 -0.87 -30.20
N ARG A 54 -12.57 0.35 -30.71
CA ARG A 54 -12.72 1.58 -29.92
C ARG A 54 -14.15 1.73 -29.40
N VAL A 55 -14.29 1.96 -28.10
CA VAL A 55 -15.55 2.36 -27.45
C VAL A 55 -15.55 3.87 -27.30
N ALA A 56 -16.63 4.53 -27.69
CA ALA A 56 -16.80 5.97 -27.52
C ALA A 56 -16.68 6.37 -26.04
N TRP A 57 -16.07 7.52 -25.75
CA TRP A 57 -15.82 7.98 -24.37
C TRP A 57 -17.07 7.94 -23.48
N ARG A 58 -18.22 8.39 -24.01
CA ARG A 58 -19.50 8.40 -23.27
C ARG A 58 -20.03 7.00 -22.90
N GLN A 59 -19.59 5.96 -23.61
CA GLN A 59 -19.96 4.58 -23.37
C GLN A 59 -19.00 3.85 -22.42
N ARG A 60 -17.89 4.47 -22.06
CA ARG A 60 -16.90 3.89 -21.15
C ARG A 60 -17.42 3.92 -19.73
N ALA A 61 -17.52 2.74 -19.09
CA ALA A 61 -17.96 2.64 -17.71
C ALA A 61 -16.89 3.12 -16.70
N GLU A 62 -15.63 3.15 -17.12
CA GLU A 62 -14.46 3.52 -16.31
C GLU A 62 -14.26 5.04 -16.12
N TRP A 63 -14.99 5.90 -16.84
CA TRP A 63 -14.77 7.35 -16.77
C TRP A 63 -14.79 7.95 -15.35
N PRO A 64 -15.65 7.49 -14.38
CA PRO A 64 -15.65 8.11 -13.06
C PRO A 64 -14.35 7.86 -12.30
N VAL A 65 -13.77 6.64 -12.43
CA VAL A 65 -12.48 6.33 -11.81
C VAL A 65 -11.36 7.13 -12.47
N LEU A 66 -11.38 7.26 -13.80
CA LEU A 66 -10.38 8.05 -14.54
C LEU A 66 -10.42 9.54 -14.14
N VAL A 67 -11.62 10.11 -13.94
CA VAL A 67 -11.76 11.48 -13.43
C VAL A 67 -11.25 11.59 -12.00
N ALA A 68 -11.60 10.63 -11.11
CA ALA A 68 -11.11 10.62 -9.74
C ALA A 68 -9.57 10.54 -9.69
N LEU A 69 -8.94 9.69 -10.51
CA LEU A 69 -7.49 9.59 -10.59
C LEU A 69 -6.85 10.87 -11.17
N ALA A 70 -7.49 11.51 -12.15
CA ALA A 70 -7.02 12.80 -12.67
C ALA A 70 -7.09 13.91 -11.60
N LEU A 71 -8.14 13.93 -10.79
CA LEU A 71 -8.25 14.85 -9.64
C LEU A 71 -7.17 14.59 -8.59
N LEU A 72 -6.86 13.33 -8.30
CA LEU A 72 -5.76 12.97 -7.40
C LEU A 72 -4.39 13.36 -7.99
N CYS A 73 -4.17 13.17 -9.29
CA CYS A 73 -2.97 13.68 -9.97
C CYS A 73 -2.86 15.21 -9.83
N ALA A 74 -3.94 15.94 -10.05
CA ALA A 74 -3.97 17.39 -9.90
C ALA A 74 -3.68 17.81 -8.44
N ALA A 75 -4.23 17.08 -7.46
CA ALA A 75 -3.98 17.33 -6.05
C ALA A 75 -2.50 17.08 -5.65
N ALA A 76 -1.82 16.12 -6.27
CA ALA A 76 -0.39 15.87 -6.06
C ALA A 76 0.50 16.89 -6.81
N LEU A 77 0.08 17.31 -8.01
CA LEU A 77 0.81 18.30 -8.82
C LEU A 77 0.81 19.70 -8.18
N ALA A 78 -0.28 20.11 -7.53
CA ALA A 78 -0.40 21.44 -6.97
C ALA A 78 0.68 21.76 -5.92
N PRO A 79 0.88 20.96 -4.83
CA PRO A 79 1.94 21.23 -3.86
C PRO A 79 3.34 21.09 -4.47
N TRP A 80 3.54 20.21 -5.46
CA TRP A 80 4.80 20.11 -6.19
C TRP A 80 5.11 21.39 -6.99
N TRP A 81 4.11 21.92 -7.72
CA TRP A 81 4.26 23.15 -8.50
C TRP A 81 4.61 24.36 -7.63
N PHE A 82 4.06 24.44 -6.41
CA PHE A 82 4.37 25.49 -5.45
C PHE A 82 5.64 25.22 -4.62
N GLY A 83 6.39 24.16 -4.91
CA GLY A 83 7.68 23.85 -4.27
C GLY A 83 7.57 23.34 -2.83
N VAL A 84 6.37 22.91 -2.40
CA VAL A 84 6.14 22.34 -1.06
C VAL A 84 6.49 20.85 -1.04
N LEU A 85 5.95 20.07 -1.99
CA LEU A 85 6.21 18.64 -2.06
C LEU A 85 7.53 18.36 -2.80
N PRO A 86 8.47 17.57 -2.23
CA PRO A 86 9.69 17.16 -2.90
C PRO A 86 9.44 16.44 -4.22
N SER A 87 10.24 16.74 -5.24
CA SER A 87 10.09 16.17 -6.60
C SER A 87 10.11 14.65 -6.61
N SER A 88 10.94 14.02 -5.77
CA SER A 88 11.04 12.57 -5.66
C SER A 88 9.73 11.93 -5.20
N LEU A 89 9.03 12.54 -4.25
CA LEU A 89 7.73 12.08 -3.77
C LEU A 89 6.64 12.32 -4.81
N ALA A 90 6.59 13.52 -5.40
CA ALA A 90 5.61 13.87 -6.42
C ALA A 90 5.68 12.94 -7.64
N LEU A 91 6.89 12.71 -8.18
CA LEU A 91 7.10 11.84 -9.35
C LEU A 91 6.75 10.38 -9.05
N SER A 92 7.08 9.87 -7.86
CA SER A 92 6.74 8.52 -7.45
C SER A 92 5.22 8.32 -7.37
N VAL A 93 4.50 9.27 -6.79
CA VAL A 93 3.02 9.23 -6.72
C VAL A 93 2.40 9.33 -8.11
N LEU A 94 2.83 10.29 -8.93
CA LEU A 94 2.30 10.47 -10.29
C LEU A 94 2.54 9.24 -11.15
N GLY A 95 3.74 8.65 -11.08
CA GLY A 95 4.05 7.38 -11.77
C GLY A 95 3.11 6.25 -11.35
N THR A 96 2.81 6.15 -10.07
CA THR A 96 1.90 5.15 -9.52
C THR A 96 0.45 5.37 -9.97
N LEU A 97 -0.04 6.61 -9.95
CA LEU A 97 -1.39 6.95 -10.44
C LEU A 97 -1.53 6.72 -11.96
N VAL A 98 -0.52 7.05 -12.75
CA VAL A 98 -0.49 6.76 -14.20
C VAL A 98 -0.51 5.25 -14.45
N ALA A 99 0.26 4.47 -13.71
CA ALA A 99 0.24 3.01 -13.79
C ALA A 99 -1.16 2.46 -13.45
N THR A 100 -1.82 3.02 -12.44
CA THR A 100 -3.20 2.67 -12.07
C THR A 100 -4.18 2.89 -13.24
N VAL A 101 -4.06 4.02 -13.94
CA VAL A 101 -4.86 4.32 -15.15
C VAL A 101 -4.61 3.27 -16.24
N VAL A 102 -3.35 2.91 -16.49
CA VAL A 102 -2.99 1.90 -17.51
C VAL A 102 -3.63 0.57 -17.18
N LEU A 103 -3.52 0.09 -15.94
CA LEU A 103 -4.09 -1.19 -15.50
C LEU A 103 -5.62 -1.18 -15.53
N LEU A 104 -6.25 -0.09 -15.11
CA LEU A 104 -7.71 0.07 -15.18
C LEU A 104 -8.22 -0.06 -16.62
N VAL A 105 -7.58 0.66 -17.54
CA VAL A 105 -7.93 0.63 -18.97
C VAL A 105 -7.65 -0.76 -19.57
N ALA A 106 -6.52 -1.38 -19.24
CA ALA A 106 -6.19 -2.72 -19.69
C ALA A 106 -7.21 -3.77 -19.22
N GLY A 107 -7.62 -3.73 -17.95
CA GLY A 107 -8.67 -4.59 -17.40
C GLY A 107 -10.01 -4.40 -18.10
N ALA A 108 -10.41 -3.13 -18.36
CA ALA A 108 -11.65 -2.85 -19.08
C ALA A 108 -11.62 -3.35 -20.53
N GLN A 109 -10.49 -3.25 -21.21
CA GLN A 109 -10.31 -3.79 -22.56
C GLN A 109 -10.32 -5.32 -22.54
N ALA A 110 -9.66 -5.95 -21.58
CA ALA A 110 -9.67 -7.39 -21.41
C ALA A 110 -11.10 -7.95 -21.29
N ALA A 111 -11.95 -7.31 -20.50
CA ALA A 111 -13.34 -7.75 -20.31
C ALA A 111 -14.22 -7.61 -21.56
N ARG A 112 -13.94 -6.63 -22.43
CA ARG A 112 -14.68 -6.38 -23.68
C ARG A 112 -14.27 -7.30 -24.83
N GLY A 113 -13.11 -7.92 -24.72
CA GLY A 113 -12.55 -8.77 -25.77
C GLY A 113 -13.14 -10.18 -25.77
N GLU A 114 -13.03 -10.86 -26.91
CA GLU A 114 -13.43 -12.27 -27.06
C GLU A 114 -12.68 -13.20 -26.08
N TRP A 115 -11.48 -12.80 -25.64
CA TRP A 115 -10.65 -13.51 -24.68
C TRP A 115 -10.97 -13.17 -23.21
N GLY A 116 -11.98 -12.34 -22.95
CA GLY A 116 -12.25 -11.81 -21.62
C GLY A 116 -12.35 -12.90 -20.54
N THR A 117 -13.19 -13.91 -20.73
CA THR A 117 -13.33 -15.04 -19.77
C THR A 117 -12.04 -15.85 -19.63
N VAL A 118 -11.26 -16.01 -20.72
CA VAL A 118 -9.97 -16.71 -20.66
C VAL A 118 -8.97 -15.91 -19.85
N LEU A 119 -8.86 -14.59 -20.07
CA LEU A 119 -7.96 -13.70 -19.31
C LEU A 119 -8.35 -13.67 -17.83
N PHE A 120 -9.64 -13.64 -17.53
CA PHE A 120 -10.11 -13.75 -16.15
C PHE A 120 -9.74 -15.09 -15.51
N ALA A 121 -9.90 -16.22 -16.23
CA ALA A 121 -9.50 -17.52 -15.71
C ALA A 121 -7.97 -17.62 -15.48
N LEU A 122 -7.16 -17.01 -16.34
CA LEU A 122 -5.70 -16.93 -16.17
C LEU A 122 -5.31 -16.05 -14.99
N PHE A 123 -6.01 -14.93 -14.79
CA PHE A 123 -5.87 -14.08 -13.61
C PHE A 123 -6.19 -14.85 -12.32
N CYS A 124 -7.30 -15.61 -12.29
CA CYS A 124 -7.61 -16.49 -11.16
C CYS A 124 -6.55 -17.59 -10.95
N LEU A 125 -6.03 -18.17 -12.04
CA LEU A 125 -4.96 -19.16 -11.94
C LEU A 125 -3.68 -18.58 -11.35
N GLY A 126 -3.32 -17.35 -11.76
CA GLY A 126 -2.17 -16.63 -11.20
C GLY A 126 -2.33 -16.42 -9.69
N TRP A 127 -3.51 -15.99 -9.24
CA TRP A 127 -3.81 -15.85 -7.81
C TRP A 127 -3.81 -17.18 -7.08
N LEU A 128 -4.32 -18.25 -7.69
CA LEU A 128 -4.30 -19.57 -7.08
C LEU A 128 -2.87 -20.07 -6.84
N CYS A 129 -1.97 -19.93 -7.84
CA CYS A 129 -0.56 -20.27 -7.70
C CYS A 129 0.11 -19.45 -6.58
N ALA A 130 -0.12 -18.14 -6.56
CA ALA A 130 0.36 -17.27 -5.50
C ALA A 130 -0.14 -17.71 -4.11
N GLY A 131 -1.41 -18.09 -4.04
CA GLY A 131 -2.07 -18.50 -2.79
C GLY A 131 -1.47 -19.76 -2.18
N VAL A 132 -1.26 -20.79 -2.98
CA VAL A 132 -0.66 -22.04 -2.50
C VAL A 132 0.74 -21.78 -1.93
N LEU A 133 1.56 -20.98 -2.61
CA LEU A 133 2.92 -20.67 -2.16
C LEU A 133 2.91 -19.78 -0.90
N ASN A 134 2.05 -18.74 -0.84
CA ASN A 134 1.91 -17.91 0.36
C ASN A 134 1.35 -18.68 1.55
N ALA A 135 0.45 -19.66 1.34
CA ALA A 135 -0.03 -20.53 2.40
C ALA A 135 1.11 -21.42 2.93
N GLY A 136 1.96 -21.97 2.04
CA GLY A 136 3.17 -22.71 2.42
C GLY A 136 4.13 -21.85 3.26
N ILE A 137 4.42 -20.62 2.82
CA ILE A 137 5.23 -19.65 3.57
C ILE A 137 4.61 -19.39 4.96
N SER A 138 3.29 -19.21 5.03
CA SER A 138 2.58 -18.98 6.29
C SER A 138 2.73 -20.14 7.27
N ILE A 139 2.67 -21.37 6.77
CA ILE A 139 2.86 -22.59 7.56
C ILE A 139 4.30 -22.63 8.08
N VAL A 140 5.31 -22.40 7.24
CA VAL A 140 6.71 -22.36 7.66
C VAL A 140 6.92 -21.30 8.74
N GLN A 141 6.43 -20.08 8.56
CA GLN A 141 6.60 -18.99 9.52
C GLN A 141 6.02 -19.27 10.92
N VAL A 142 4.99 -20.11 11.04
CA VAL A 142 4.35 -20.40 12.31
C VAL A 142 4.85 -21.72 12.93
N PHE A 143 5.06 -22.76 12.11
CA PHE A 143 5.39 -24.11 12.62
C PHE A 143 6.89 -24.42 12.61
N ALA A 144 7.69 -23.68 11.83
CA ALA A 144 9.14 -23.80 11.77
C ALA A 144 9.78 -22.39 11.73
N PRO A 145 9.57 -21.56 12.78
CA PRO A 145 9.96 -20.14 12.80
C PRO A 145 11.47 -19.90 12.68
N GLU A 146 12.29 -20.94 12.85
CA GLU A 146 13.74 -20.93 12.67
C GLU A 146 14.20 -21.14 11.21
N TRP A 147 13.32 -21.59 10.31
CA TRP A 147 13.66 -21.87 8.91
C TRP A 147 13.72 -20.63 8.00
N PRO A 148 12.90 -19.56 8.23
CA PRO A 148 13.02 -18.37 7.43
C PRO A 148 14.44 -17.80 7.45
N ASP A 149 15.02 -17.60 6.24
CA ASP A 149 16.38 -17.09 6.04
C ASP A 149 16.42 -15.57 5.76
N GLY A 150 15.24 -14.95 5.56
CA GLY A 150 15.10 -13.55 5.18
C GLY A 150 15.16 -13.29 3.68
N ASP A 151 15.76 -14.18 2.90
CA ASP A 151 15.97 -14.04 1.45
C ASP A 151 14.90 -14.77 0.62
N TRP A 152 14.55 -16.00 1.00
CA TRP A 152 13.49 -16.79 0.37
C TRP A 152 12.18 -16.74 1.14
N ILE A 153 12.26 -16.79 2.47
CA ILE A 153 11.13 -16.66 3.37
C ILE A 153 11.45 -15.58 4.40
N ALA A 154 10.65 -14.55 4.43
CA ALA A 154 10.80 -13.45 5.37
C ALA A 154 10.56 -13.90 6.82
N HIS A 155 11.37 -13.42 7.76
CA HIS A 155 11.11 -13.61 9.19
C HIS A 155 9.78 -12.94 9.59
N SER A 156 9.00 -13.58 10.44
CA SER A 156 7.72 -13.03 10.87
C SER A 156 7.88 -11.73 11.68
N GLY A 157 8.89 -11.65 12.53
CA GLY A 157 9.02 -10.55 13.49
C GLY A 157 7.92 -10.49 14.55
N ILE A 158 6.82 -11.24 14.39
CA ILE A 158 5.69 -11.32 15.33
C ILE A 158 5.50 -12.79 15.71
N PRO A 159 5.90 -13.22 16.91
CA PRO A 159 5.84 -14.62 17.30
C PRO A 159 4.43 -15.21 17.18
N GLY A 160 4.34 -16.39 16.56
CA GLY A 160 3.08 -17.12 16.38
C GLY A 160 2.11 -16.53 15.34
N ARG A 161 2.57 -15.58 14.49
CA ARG A 161 1.78 -15.01 13.38
C ARG A 161 2.48 -15.16 12.04
N ALA A 162 1.74 -15.51 11.02
CA ALA A 162 2.21 -15.43 9.65
C ALA A 162 2.07 -14.01 9.10
N VAL A 163 3.12 -13.54 8.43
CA VAL A 163 3.18 -12.21 7.79
C VAL A 163 3.36 -12.31 6.27
N GLY A 164 3.69 -13.52 5.76
CA GLY A 164 4.11 -13.73 4.38
C GLY A 164 5.42 -13.03 4.06
N ASN A 165 5.81 -13.07 2.80
CA ASN A 165 6.99 -12.34 2.34
C ASN A 165 6.75 -10.82 2.18
N LEU A 166 5.49 -10.39 2.32
CA LEU A 166 5.13 -8.96 2.42
C LEU A 166 5.31 -8.38 3.83
N ARG A 167 5.69 -9.17 4.80
CA ARG A 167 6.02 -8.78 6.20
C ARG A 167 4.88 -8.11 6.95
N GLN A 168 3.62 -8.30 6.48
CA GLN A 168 2.46 -7.64 7.09
C GLN A 168 1.25 -8.59 7.11
N PRO A 169 0.73 -8.99 8.31
CA PRO A 169 -0.33 -9.99 8.43
C PRO A 169 -1.64 -9.63 7.71
N ASN A 170 -2.03 -8.33 7.72
CA ASN A 170 -3.26 -7.89 7.07
C ASN A 170 -3.13 -7.90 5.54
N HIS A 171 -1.93 -7.62 5.00
CA HIS A 171 -1.64 -7.77 3.57
C HIS A 171 -1.73 -9.24 3.16
N LEU A 172 -1.08 -10.13 3.90
CA LEU A 172 -1.16 -11.56 3.66
C LEU A 172 -2.61 -12.05 3.64
N SER A 173 -3.41 -11.69 4.66
CA SER A 173 -4.81 -12.14 4.75
C SER A 173 -5.65 -11.64 3.58
N SER A 174 -5.46 -10.40 3.12
CA SER A 174 -6.20 -9.86 1.97
C SER A 174 -5.87 -10.57 0.66
N LEU A 175 -4.60 -10.93 0.44
CA LEU A 175 -4.22 -11.75 -0.71
C LEU A 175 -4.82 -13.16 -0.63
N LEU A 176 -4.74 -13.81 0.54
CA LEU A 176 -5.33 -15.14 0.75
C LEU A 176 -6.83 -15.17 0.45
N LEU A 177 -7.54 -14.08 0.74
CA LEU A 177 -8.97 -13.94 0.43
C LEU A 177 -9.24 -13.71 -1.06
N TRP A 178 -8.36 -13.01 -1.77
CA TRP A 178 -8.42 -12.97 -3.23
C TRP A 178 -8.20 -14.37 -3.83
N TYR A 179 -7.33 -15.18 -3.23
CA TYR A 179 -7.14 -16.57 -3.65
C TYR A 179 -8.39 -17.41 -3.41
N CYS A 180 -9.13 -17.18 -2.30
CA CYS A 180 -10.42 -17.82 -2.07
C CYS A 180 -11.46 -17.45 -3.15
N VAL A 181 -11.51 -16.18 -3.57
CA VAL A 181 -12.36 -15.74 -4.69
C VAL A 181 -11.93 -16.42 -5.99
N ALA A 182 -10.63 -16.54 -6.25
CA ALA A 182 -10.11 -17.23 -7.43
C ALA A 182 -10.47 -18.74 -7.43
N VAL A 183 -10.39 -19.41 -6.27
CA VAL A 183 -10.83 -20.82 -6.12
C VAL A 183 -12.31 -20.96 -6.47
N ALA A 184 -13.19 -20.08 -5.94
CA ALA A 184 -14.62 -20.10 -6.23
C ALA A 184 -14.89 -19.82 -7.73
N GLY A 185 -14.20 -18.84 -8.32
CA GLY A 185 -14.29 -18.51 -9.74
C GLY A 185 -13.86 -19.68 -10.66
N LEU A 186 -12.72 -20.31 -10.38
CA LEU A 186 -12.23 -21.45 -11.16
C LEU A 186 -13.12 -22.70 -11.00
N LEU A 187 -13.68 -22.93 -9.81
CA LEU A 187 -14.66 -24.01 -9.59
C LEU A 187 -15.91 -23.79 -10.44
N GLU A 188 -16.45 -22.57 -10.44
CA GLU A 188 -17.65 -22.22 -11.17
C GLU A 188 -17.44 -22.28 -12.70
N LEU A 189 -16.25 -21.86 -13.19
CA LEU A 189 -15.82 -22.00 -14.58
C LEU A 189 -15.49 -23.45 -14.97
N LYS A 190 -15.68 -24.43 -14.06
CA LYS A 190 -15.35 -25.85 -14.27
C LYS A 190 -13.88 -26.09 -14.63
N ARG A 191 -12.98 -25.19 -14.22
CA ARG A 191 -11.52 -25.31 -14.38
C ARG A 191 -10.85 -25.97 -13.20
N LEU A 192 -11.59 -26.16 -12.08
CA LEU A 192 -11.10 -26.80 -10.87
C LEU A 192 -12.06 -27.91 -10.43
N ARG A 193 -11.53 -29.07 -10.02
CA ARG A 193 -12.32 -30.18 -9.48
C ARG A 193 -12.85 -29.81 -8.09
N ARG A 194 -14.07 -30.28 -7.74
CA ARG A 194 -14.71 -29.98 -6.45
C ARG A 194 -13.82 -30.30 -5.25
N VAL A 195 -13.23 -31.52 -5.22
CA VAL A 195 -12.35 -31.93 -4.11
C VAL A 195 -11.16 -30.98 -3.98
N ALA A 196 -10.48 -30.64 -5.08
CA ALA A 196 -9.38 -29.69 -5.08
C ALA A 196 -9.83 -28.30 -4.58
N ALA A 197 -11.02 -27.83 -4.97
CA ALA A 197 -11.54 -26.56 -4.49
C ALA A 197 -11.76 -26.54 -2.97
N TRP A 198 -12.27 -27.63 -2.39
CA TRP A 198 -12.45 -27.76 -0.95
C TRP A 198 -11.11 -27.75 -0.20
N VAL A 199 -10.13 -28.53 -0.68
CA VAL A 199 -8.79 -28.59 -0.08
C VAL A 199 -8.10 -27.22 -0.15
N LEU A 200 -8.14 -26.57 -1.32
CA LEU A 200 -7.52 -25.27 -1.52
C LEU A 200 -8.21 -24.18 -0.69
N MET A 201 -9.54 -24.18 -0.61
CA MET A 201 -10.27 -23.23 0.23
C MET A 201 -9.92 -23.42 1.71
N ALA A 202 -9.88 -24.66 2.20
CA ALA A 202 -9.49 -24.97 3.57
C ALA A 202 -8.05 -24.51 3.86
N LEU A 203 -7.10 -24.76 2.93
CA LEU A 203 -5.71 -24.31 3.05
C LEU A 203 -5.61 -22.77 3.12
N MET A 204 -6.33 -22.04 2.24
CA MET A 204 -6.31 -20.58 2.23
C MET A 204 -6.91 -20.00 3.51
N VAL A 205 -8.06 -20.54 3.95
CA VAL A 205 -8.72 -20.10 5.20
C VAL A 205 -7.85 -20.41 6.41
N PHE A 206 -7.17 -21.57 6.42
CA PHE A 206 -6.21 -21.91 7.46
C PHE A 206 -5.04 -20.89 7.50
N ALA A 207 -4.47 -20.54 6.37
CA ALA A 207 -3.42 -19.52 6.29
C ALA A 207 -3.92 -18.13 6.75
N VAL A 208 -5.20 -17.77 6.49
CA VAL A 208 -5.82 -16.56 7.05
C VAL A 208 -5.84 -16.62 8.58
N VAL A 209 -6.16 -17.78 9.18
CA VAL A 209 -6.12 -17.97 10.65
C VAL A 209 -4.70 -17.78 11.17
N LEU A 210 -3.67 -18.33 10.49
CA LEU A 210 -2.27 -18.16 10.88
C LEU A 210 -1.83 -16.69 10.89
N SER A 211 -2.42 -15.84 10.05
CA SER A 211 -2.15 -14.40 10.05
C SER A 211 -2.71 -13.67 11.28
N ALA A 212 -3.69 -14.25 11.99
CA ALA A 212 -4.44 -13.63 13.08
C ALA A 212 -5.01 -12.24 12.73
N SER A 213 -5.42 -12.04 11.47
CA SER A 213 -5.95 -10.78 10.95
C SER A 213 -7.44 -10.62 11.21
N ARG A 214 -7.84 -9.54 11.89
CA ARG A 214 -9.27 -9.20 12.11
C ARG A 214 -9.98 -8.86 10.79
N THR A 215 -9.29 -8.16 9.89
CA THR A 215 -9.79 -7.90 8.53
C THR A 215 -9.97 -9.19 7.73
N GLY A 216 -9.11 -10.18 7.96
CA GLY A 216 -9.24 -11.52 7.39
C GLY A 216 -10.54 -12.20 7.80
N LEU A 217 -10.88 -12.19 9.09
CA LEU A 217 -12.15 -12.75 9.58
C LEU A 217 -13.38 -12.08 8.94
N VAL A 218 -13.40 -10.73 8.91
CA VAL A 218 -14.52 -9.99 8.27
C VAL A 218 -14.67 -10.38 6.81
N SER A 219 -13.58 -10.56 6.09
CA SER A 219 -13.63 -10.93 4.68
C SER A 219 -14.00 -12.40 4.44
N VAL A 220 -13.71 -13.31 5.38
CA VAL A 220 -14.26 -14.69 5.36
C VAL A 220 -15.79 -14.67 5.50
N LEU A 221 -16.32 -13.81 6.36
CA LEU A 221 -17.79 -13.61 6.47
C LEU A 221 -18.37 -13.01 5.18
N LEU A 222 -17.64 -12.13 4.50
CA LEU A 222 -18.05 -11.58 3.21
C LEU A 222 -18.10 -12.67 2.11
N LEU A 223 -17.16 -13.64 2.11
CA LEU A 223 -17.22 -14.80 1.21
C LEU A 223 -18.50 -15.63 1.46
N ALA A 224 -18.83 -15.90 2.72
CA ALA A 224 -20.05 -16.63 3.08
C ALA A 224 -21.32 -15.85 2.67
N LEU A 225 -21.33 -14.54 2.87
CA LEU A 225 -22.42 -13.66 2.45
C LEU A 225 -22.60 -13.70 0.92
N TRP A 226 -21.51 -13.70 0.14
CA TRP A 226 -21.58 -13.88 -1.31
C TRP A 226 -22.22 -15.22 -1.67
N GLY A 227 -21.82 -16.34 -1.04
CA GLY A 227 -22.42 -17.65 -1.22
C GLY A 227 -23.91 -17.71 -0.85
N LEU A 228 -24.33 -16.90 0.13
CA LEU A 228 -25.73 -16.79 0.56
C LEU A 228 -26.59 -16.03 -0.46
N ILE A 229 -26.10 -14.88 -0.92
CA ILE A 229 -26.86 -13.92 -1.75
C ILE A 229 -26.88 -14.34 -3.22
N ASP A 230 -25.77 -14.81 -3.77
CA ASP A 230 -25.65 -15.09 -5.21
C ASP A 230 -26.20 -16.46 -5.58
N LYS A 231 -27.52 -16.50 -5.84
CA LYS A 231 -28.23 -17.73 -6.22
C LYS A 231 -27.85 -18.26 -7.62
N ARG A 232 -27.05 -17.53 -8.40
CA ARG A 232 -26.57 -17.97 -9.74
C ARG A 232 -25.36 -18.87 -9.63
N LEU A 233 -24.66 -18.86 -8.51
CA LEU A 233 -23.59 -19.80 -8.25
C LEU A 233 -24.16 -21.22 -8.13
N SER A 234 -23.43 -22.22 -8.61
CA SER A 234 -23.74 -23.61 -8.43
C SER A 234 -23.87 -23.97 -6.94
N ARG A 235 -24.68 -24.98 -6.62
CA ARG A 235 -24.81 -25.47 -5.23
C ARG A 235 -23.43 -25.81 -4.62
N ALA A 236 -22.52 -26.37 -5.42
CA ALA A 236 -21.17 -26.73 -4.96
C ALA A 236 -20.37 -25.50 -4.55
N THR A 237 -20.36 -24.44 -5.36
CA THR A 237 -19.66 -23.19 -5.04
C THR A 237 -20.30 -22.47 -3.85
N ARG A 238 -21.62 -22.42 -3.79
CA ARG A 238 -22.33 -21.82 -2.65
C ARG A 238 -22.04 -22.54 -1.33
N LEU A 239 -22.07 -23.88 -1.32
CA LEU A 239 -21.73 -24.66 -0.13
C LEU A 239 -20.27 -24.45 0.29
N LEU A 240 -19.33 -24.39 -0.67
CA LEU A 240 -17.93 -24.10 -0.41
C LEU A 240 -17.75 -22.73 0.29
N LEU A 241 -18.41 -21.68 -0.23
CA LEU A 241 -18.34 -20.33 0.34
C LEU A 241 -19.03 -20.26 1.71
N LEU A 242 -20.19 -20.88 1.88
CA LEU A 242 -20.91 -20.93 3.14
C LEU A 242 -20.17 -21.72 4.23
N ALA A 243 -19.34 -22.68 3.85
CA ALA A 243 -18.52 -23.45 4.78
C ALA A 243 -17.27 -22.69 5.26
N SER A 244 -16.89 -21.59 4.60
CA SER A 244 -15.64 -20.88 4.93
C SER A 244 -15.58 -20.35 6.38
N PRO A 245 -16.66 -19.84 7.03
CA PRO A 245 -16.61 -19.47 8.44
C PRO A 245 -16.44 -20.68 9.38
N LEU A 246 -17.03 -21.83 9.02
CA LEU A 246 -16.82 -23.06 9.78
C LEU A 246 -15.38 -23.55 9.64
N MET A 247 -14.81 -23.52 8.44
CA MET A 247 -13.39 -23.82 8.23
C MET A 247 -12.50 -22.89 9.06
N TYR A 248 -12.80 -21.60 9.10
CA TYR A 248 -12.09 -20.63 9.93
C TYR A 248 -12.18 -20.99 11.42
N LEU A 249 -13.39 -21.27 11.91
CA LEU A 249 -13.62 -21.64 13.31
C LEU A 249 -12.86 -22.91 13.69
N LEU A 250 -12.95 -23.97 12.87
CA LEU A 250 -12.25 -25.22 13.12
C LEU A 250 -10.72 -25.04 13.10
N ALA A 251 -10.21 -24.27 12.15
CA ALA A 251 -8.79 -23.92 12.09
C ALA A 251 -8.35 -23.12 13.32
N TRP A 252 -9.16 -22.15 13.76
CA TRP A 252 -8.88 -21.35 14.95
C TRP A 252 -8.85 -22.21 16.22
N LEU A 253 -9.86 -23.08 16.42
CA LEU A 253 -9.93 -23.98 17.55
C LEU A 253 -8.75 -24.97 17.55
N GLY A 254 -8.41 -25.53 16.37
CA GLY A 254 -7.26 -26.40 16.21
C GLY A 254 -5.93 -25.70 16.56
N MET A 255 -5.73 -24.45 16.12
CA MET A 255 -4.53 -23.68 16.46
C MET A 255 -4.48 -23.28 17.93
N SER A 256 -5.63 -22.97 18.55
CA SER A 256 -5.69 -22.70 20.00
C SER A 256 -5.33 -23.95 20.81
N ALA A 257 -5.89 -25.10 20.47
CA ALA A 257 -5.56 -26.38 21.12
C ALA A 257 -4.09 -26.78 20.92
N TRP A 258 -3.55 -26.58 19.70
CA TRP A 258 -2.12 -26.83 19.42
C TRP A 258 -1.20 -25.95 20.28
N ALA A 259 -1.56 -24.68 20.45
CA ALA A 259 -0.79 -23.75 21.28
C ALA A 259 -0.82 -24.15 22.78
N GLU A 260 -2.01 -24.52 23.31
CA GLU A 260 -2.19 -24.93 24.69
C GLU A 260 -1.47 -26.26 24.99
N LEU A 261 -1.65 -27.28 24.15
CA LEU A 261 -1.09 -28.62 24.37
C LEU A 261 0.44 -28.68 24.25
N GLY A 262 1.00 -27.87 23.32
CA GLY A 262 2.43 -27.88 23.01
C GLY A 262 3.22 -26.72 23.62
N ALA A 263 2.63 -25.86 24.42
CA ALA A 263 3.24 -24.61 24.91
C ALA A 263 3.77 -23.73 23.73
N HIS A 264 3.13 -23.83 22.57
CA HIS A 264 3.48 -23.06 21.39
C HIS A 264 2.81 -21.67 21.41
N ARG A 265 3.34 -20.75 20.60
CA ARG A 265 2.72 -19.42 20.48
C ARG A 265 1.76 -19.40 19.30
N PHE A 266 0.52 -19.00 19.53
CA PHE A 266 -0.47 -18.69 18.51
C PHE A 266 -0.90 -17.22 18.64
N GLY A 267 -0.56 -16.41 17.65
CA GLY A 267 -0.82 -14.98 17.66
C GLY A 267 -2.31 -14.61 17.73
N GLY A 268 -3.22 -15.53 17.35
CA GLY A 268 -4.65 -15.33 17.47
C GLY A 268 -5.13 -15.23 18.92
N ALA A 269 -4.64 -16.08 19.82
CA ALA A 269 -4.97 -16.03 21.24
C ALA A 269 -4.44 -14.73 21.89
N ALA A 270 -3.19 -14.35 21.60
CA ALA A 270 -2.61 -13.10 22.05
C ALA A 270 -3.43 -11.87 21.60
N ARG A 271 -3.94 -11.91 20.37
CA ARG A 271 -4.76 -10.83 19.78
C ARG A 271 -6.12 -10.67 20.46
N LEU A 272 -6.72 -11.73 20.98
CA LEU A 272 -7.96 -11.65 21.76
C LEU A 272 -7.73 -11.04 23.15
N ALA A 273 -6.55 -11.26 23.73
CA ALA A 273 -6.15 -10.70 25.01
C ALA A 273 -5.71 -9.21 24.93
N GLU A 274 -5.39 -8.71 23.73
CA GLU A 274 -5.06 -7.30 23.53
C GLU A 274 -6.27 -6.39 23.76
N THR A 275 -6.30 -5.67 24.84
CA THR A 275 -7.39 -4.73 25.21
C THR A 275 -7.29 -3.39 24.47
N ASP A 276 -6.13 -3.02 23.88
CA ASP A 276 -5.85 -1.65 23.44
C ASP A 276 -5.66 -1.44 21.91
N VAL A 277 -5.79 -2.45 21.08
CA VAL A 277 -5.53 -2.33 19.63
C VAL A 277 -6.59 -1.50 18.89
N SER A 278 -7.80 -1.39 19.44
CA SER A 278 -8.83 -0.49 18.90
C SER A 278 -8.61 0.96 19.33
N GLY A 279 -8.03 1.19 20.51
CA GLY A 279 -7.79 2.53 21.07
C GLY A 279 -6.85 3.36 20.21
N SER A 280 -5.78 2.77 19.67
CA SER A 280 -4.82 3.49 18.83
C SER A 280 -5.44 3.95 17.50
N ARG A 281 -6.32 3.14 16.86
CA ARG A 281 -7.02 3.55 15.63
C ARG A 281 -8.07 4.62 15.88
N PHE A 282 -8.85 4.51 16.94
CA PHE A 282 -9.77 5.58 17.31
C PHE A 282 -9.03 6.86 17.67
N GLY A 283 -7.87 6.76 18.32
CA GLY A 283 -7.00 7.89 18.62
C GLY A 283 -6.52 8.61 17.35
N ILE A 284 -5.97 7.88 16.37
CA ILE A 284 -5.52 8.51 15.12
C ILE A 284 -6.69 9.08 14.32
N TRP A 285 -7.86 8.44 14.30
CA TRP A 285 -9.05 8.98 13.64
C TRP A 285 -9.54 10.26 14.30
N ALA A 286 -9.54 10.33 15.64
CA ALA A 286 -9.89 11.55 16.37
C ALA A 286 -8.92 12.70 16.03
N ASN A 287 -7.61 12.43 15.99
CA ASN A 287 -6.59 13.40 15.58
C ASN A 287 -6.80 13.83 14.11
N THR A 288 -7.08 12.89 13.21
CA THR A 288 -7.37 13.17 11.80
C THR A 288 -8.59 14.07 11.63
N LEU A 289 -9.67 13.81 12.37
CA LEU A 289 -10.86 14.67 12.38
C LEU A 289 -10.54 16.07 12.91
N ALA A 290 -9.63 16.20 13.86
CA ALA A 290 -9.19 17.51 14.35
C ALA A 290 -8.39 18.27 13.28
N LEU A 291 -7.51 17.60 12.52
CA LEU A 291 -6.82 18.20 11.36
C LEU A 291 -7.82 18.66 10.29
N ILE A 292 -8.81 17.80 9.95
CA ILE A 292 -9.86 18.15 8.99
C ILE A 292 -10.63 19.39 9.43
N ARG A 293 -10.98 19.51 10.74
CA ARG A 293 -11.67 20.68 11.27
C ARG A 293 -10.83 21.96 11.18
N GLN A 294 -9.49 21.84 11.31
CA GLN A 294 -8.59 22.98 11.15
C GLN A 294 -8.48 23.45 9.70
N GLN A 295 -8.55 22.52 8.74
CA GLN A 295 -8.36 22.78 7.31
C GLN A 295 -9.44 22.08 6.45
N PRO A 296 -10.74 22.42 6.61
CA PRO A 296 -11.83 21.63 6.01
C PRO A 296 -11.91 21.76 4.48
N LEU A 297 -11.47 22.88 3.90
CA LEU A 297 -11.64 23.16 2.47
C LEU A 297 -10.50 22.63 1.60
N MET A 298 -9.26 22.88 2.02
CA MET A 298 -8.07 22.55 1.22
C MET A 298 -7.26 21.38 1.80
N GLY A 299 -7.56 20.96 3.04
CA GLY A 299 -6.78 19.97 3.75
C GLY A 299 -5.39 20.48 4.16
N VAL A 300 -4.55 19.56 4.60
CA VAL A 300 -3.16 19.87 4.98
C VAL A 300 -2.21 19.88 3.79
N GLY A 301 -2.59 19.32 2.67
CA GLY A 301 -1.80 19.12 1.46
C GLY A 301 -1.67 17.62 1.14
N PHE A 302 -1.62 17.29 -0.15
CA PHE A 302 -1.45 15.91 -0.60
C PHE A 302 -0.08 15.38 -0.13
N GLY A 303 -0.08 14.24 0.57
CA GLY A 303 1.12 13.62 1.14
C GLY A 303 1.60 14.23 2.46
N GLU A 304 0.92 15.25 3.01
CA GLU A 304 1.36 16.01 4.18
C GLU A 304 0.72 15.54 5.51
N PHE A 305 -0.01 14.43 5.49
CA PHE A 305 -0.69 13.94 6.70
C PHE A 305 0.28 13.73 7.87
N ASN A 306 1.38 12.98 7.65
CA ASN A 306 2.35 12.69 8.70
C ASN A 306 3.03 13.96 9.21
N TYR A 307 3.39 14.87 8.33
CA TYR A 307 3.99 16.16 8.68
C TYR A 307 3.06 16.99 9.57
N ALA A 308 1.83 17.20 9.14
CA ALA A 308 0.86 17.98 9.90
C ALA A 308 0.48 17.30 11.22
N TRP A 309 0.31 15.97 11.22
CA TRP A 309 -0.02 15.22 12.42
C TRP A 309 1.11 15.23 13.45
N SER A 310 2.36 15.08 13.03
CA SER A 310 3.51 15.08 13.94
C SER A 310 3.73 16.44 14.59
N LEU A 311 3.52 17.54 13.89
CA LEU A 311 3.74 18.90 14.38
C LEU A 311 2.55 19.53 15.10
N THR A 312 1.33 19.02 14.91
CA THR A 312 0.14 19.53 15.61
C THR A 312 0.05 18.96 17.03
N PRO A 313 -0.24 19.77 18.06
CA PRO A 313 -0.47 19.27 19.42
C PRO A 313 -1.72 18.40 19.52
N PHE A 314 -1.56 17.20 20.13
CA PHE A 314 -2.68 16.32 20.44
C PHE A 314 -2.52 15.75 21.85
N PRO A 315 -3.22 16.25 22.86
CA PRO A 315 -3.11 15.77 24.24
C PRO A 315 -3.41 14.27 24.39
N GLY A 316 -4.28 13.74 23.56
CA GLY A 316 -4.66 12.31 23.50
C GLY A 316 -3.99 11.55 22.36
N ARG A 317 -2.78 11.92 21.96
CA ARG A 317 -2.04 11.25 20.88
C ARG A 317 -1.85 9.76 21.20
N PRO A 318 -2.14 8.85 20.25
CA PRO A 318 -1.81 7.43 20.43
C PRO A 318 -0.29 7.24 20.53
N ILE A 319 0.14 6.24 21.32
CA ILE A 319 1.57 5.93 21.51
C ILE A 319 2.19 5.43 20.20
N ALA A 320 1.43 4.65 19.40
CA ALA A 320 1.90 4.16 18.12
C ALA A 320 2.12 5.34 17.15
N PHE A 321 3.25 5.29 16.44
CA PHE A 321 3.53 6.23 15.37
C PHE A 321 2.67 5.92 14.14
N PHE A 322 2.12 6.96 13.52
CA PHE A 322 1.28 6.84 12.33
C PHE A 322 1.77 7.77 11.22
N ASP A 323 2.07 7.18 10.08
CA ASP A 323 2.36 7.90 8.83
C ASP A 323 1.08 8.15 8.00
N HIS A 324 0.00 7.40 8.30
CA HIS A 324 -1.30 7.48 7.62
C HIS A 324 -2.45 7.39 8.64
N ALA A 325 -3.64 7.86 8.23
CA ALA A 325 -4.85 7.77 9.05
C ALA A 325 -5.43 6.35 9.17
N HIS A 326 -4.88 5.35 8.45
CA HIS A 326 -5.41 3.99 8.35
C HIS A 326 -6.90 3.92 7.98
N ASN A 327 -7.36 4.90 7.20
CA ASN A 327 -8.73 5.01 6.71
C ASN A 327 -8.73 5.91 5.47
N LEU A 328 -8.95 5.35 4.29
CA LEU A 328 -8.85 6.07 3.02
C LEU A 328 -9.74 7.32 2.94
N PRO A 329 -11.04 7.29 3.29
CA PRO A 329 -11.86 8.50 3.33
C PRO A 329 -11.31 9.61 4.24
N LEU A 330 -10.87 9.26 5.44
CA LEU A 330 -10.30 10.22 6.39
C LEU A 330 -8.95 10.76 5.90
N GLN A 331 -8.10 9.90 5.31
CA GLN A 331 -6.83 10.31 4.73
C GLN A 331 -7.04 11.35 3.63
N LEU A 332 -7.91 11.05 2.67
CA LEU A 332 -8.22 11.99 1.59
C LEU A 332 -8.83 13.29 2.12
N ALA A 333 -9.78 13.20 3.08
CA ALA A 333 -10.38 14.41 3.66
C ALA A 333 -9.36 15.28 4.41
N ALA A 334 -8.39 14.68 5.10
CA ALA A 334 -7.33 15.40 5.78
C ALA A 334 -6.37 16.06 4.79
N GLU A 335 -5.97 15.37 3.72
CA GLU A 335 -4.94 15.86 2.79
C GLU A 335 -5.47 16.82 1.73
N ILE A 336 -6.62 16.53 1.11
CA ILE A 336 -7.13 17.31 -0.02
C ILE A 336 -8.42 18.09 0.30
N GLY A 337 -8.83 18.09 1.58
CA GLY A 337 -10.02 18.78 2.07
C GLY A 337 -11.33 18.06 1.73
N LEU A 338 -12.38 18.41 2.48
CA LEU A 338 -13.69 17.77 2.36
C LEU A 338 -14.32 17.87 0.96
N PRO A 339 -14.29 19.02 0.24
CA PRO A 339 -14.96 19.12 -1.05
C PRO A 339 -14.37 18.18 -2.09
N LEU A 340 -13.04 18.18 -2.25
CA LEU A 340 -12.37 17.34 -3.25
C LEU A 340 -12.39 15.86 -2.84
N ALA A 341 -12.16 15.55 -1.57
CA ALA A 341 -12.25 14.19 -1.05
C ALA A 341 -13.65 13.58 -1.24
N THR A 342 -14.72 14.37 -0.96
CA THR A 342 -16.11 13.93 -1.16
C THR A 342 -16.38 13.66 -2.63
N LEU A 343 -15.93 14.52 -3.54
CA LEU A 343 -16.08 14.32 -4.98
C LEU A 343 -15.37 13.04 -5.46
N VAL A 344 -14.11 12.84 -5.06
CA VAL A 344 -13.33 11.64 -5.39
C VAL A 344 -14.00 10.38 -4.86
N MET A 345 -14.44 10.39 -3.60
CA MET A 345 -15.15 9.25 -3.00
C MET A 345 -16.50 8.99 -3.66
N ALA A 346 -17.26 10.02 -4.02
CA ALA A 346 -18.52 9.88 -4.75
C ALA A 346 -18.31 9.26 -6.14
N LEU A 347 -17.24 9.65 -6.85
CA LEU A 347 -16.86 9.05 -8.14
C LEU A 347 -16.47 7.58 -7.99
N PHE A 348 -15.71 7.22 -6.95
CA PHE A 348 -15.36 5.83 -6.66
C PHE A 348 -16.62 5.00 -6.31
N LEU A 349 -17.49 5.51 -5.45
CA LEU A 349 -18.74 4.81 -5.08
C LEU A 349 -19.66 4.64 -6.29
N TYR A 350 -19.79 5.67 -7.14
CA TYR A 350 -20.55 5.59 -8.37
C TYR A 350 -19.95 4.54 -9.34
N ALA A 351 -18.62 4.48 -9.44
CA ALA A 351 -17.93 3.48 -10.24
C ALA A 351 -18.07 2.05 -9.69
N LEU A 352 -18.28 1.87 -8.39
CA LEU A 352 -18.61 0.57 -7.77
C LEU A 352 -20.09 0.22 -7.96
N TRP A 353 -20.98 1.20 -7.87
CA TRP A 353 -22.41 1.02 -8.03
C TRP A 353 -22.79 0.45 -9.40
N ARG A 354 -22.14 0.94 -10.48
CA ARG A 354 -22.44 0.48 -11.85
C ARG A 354 -22.23 -1.02 -12.05
N PRO A 355 -21.03 -1.60 -11.78
CA PRO A 355 -20.83 -3.04 -11.89
C PRO A 355 -21.64 -3.84 -10.84
N ALA A 356 -21.91 -3.29 -9.65
CA ALA A 356 -22.78 -3.93 -8.66
C ALA A 356 -24.20 -4.09 -9.19
N LYS A 357 -24.76 -3.06 -9.83
CA LYS A 357 -26.06 -3.13 -10.51
C LYS A 357 -26.05 -4.15 -11.66
N ALA A 358 -25.00 -4.14 -12.51
CA ALA A 358 -24.86 -5.10 -13.59
C ALA A 358 -24.71 -6.54 -13.07
N ALA A 359 -24.01 -6.72 -11.95
CA ALA A 359 -23.86 -8.00 -11.27
C ALA A 359 -25.20 -8.65 -10.89
N LEU A 360 -26.27 -7.88 -10.69
CA LEU A 360 -27.59 -8.40 -10.39
C LEU A 360 -28.29 -9.03 -11.61
N HIS A 361 -27.88 -8.71 -12.83
CA HIS A 361 -28.57 -9.10 -14.06
C HIS A 361 -27.70 -9.94 -14.99
N LEU A 362 -26.38 -9.74 -15.00
CA LEU A 362 -25.46 -10.40 -15.92
C LEU A 362 -25.25 -11.87 -15.51
N ALA A 363 -25.62 -12.79 -16.39
CA ALA A 363 -25.49 -14.23 -16.20
C ALA A 363 -24.25 -14.80 -16.94
N GLY A 364 -24.00 -16.10 -16.79
CA GLY A 364 -22.91 -16.83 -17.46
C GLY A 364 -21.52 -16.46 -16.95
N ASP A 365 -20.51 -16.87 -17.71
CA ASP A 365 -19.10 -16.74 -17.34
C ASP A 365 -18.65 -15.26 -17.20
N SER A 366 -19.13 -14.39 -18.09
CA SER A 366 -18.85 -12.95 -18.01
C SER A 366 -19.46 -12.31 -16.74
N GLY A 367 -20.68 -12.73 -16.37
CA GLY A 367 -21.31 -12.28 -15.12
C GLY A 367 -20.59 -12.79 -13.89
N LEU A 368 -20.08 -14.01 -13.91
CA LEU A 368 -19.24 -14.57 -12.85
C LEU A 368 -17.94 -13.77 -12.72
N ALA A 369 -17.23 -13.55 -13.82
CA ALA A 369 -15.98 -12.81 -13.84
C ALA A 369 -16.15 -11.37 -13.30
N LEU A 370 -17.25 -10.70 -13.67
CA LEU A 370 -17.62 -9.39 -13.12
C LEU A 370 -17.79 -9.47 -11.60
N ARG A 371 -18.56 -10.45 -11.08
CA ARG A 371 -18.83 -10.57 -9.63
C ARG A 371 -17.56 -10.89 -8.84
N CYS A 372 -16.72 -11.79 -9.33
CA CYS A 372 -15.43 -12.09 -8.69
C CYS A 372 -14.51 -10.86 -8.65
N SER A 373 -14.36 -10.17 -9.79
CA SER A 373 -13.53 -8.97 -9.88
C SER A 373 -14.06 -7.85 -8.97
N LEU A 374 -15.36 -7.62 -8.96
CA LEU A 374 -16.00 -6.65 -8.07
C LEU A 374 -15.80 -7.00 -6.59
N LEU A 375 -15.94 -8.28 -6.22
CA LEU A 375 -15.72 -8.72 -4.84
C LEU A 375 -14.27 -8.49 -4.39
N MET A 376 -13.28 -8.77 -5.26
CA MET A 376 -11.87 -8.47 -4.96
C MET A 376 -11.65 -6.98 -4.69
N VAL A 377 -12.26 -6.10 -5.50
CA VAL A 377 -12.19 -4.64 -5.31
C VAL A 377 -12.87 -4.22 -4.00
N VAL A 378 -14.05 -4.77 -3.69
CA VAL A 378 -14.76 -4.48 -2.43
C VAL A 378 -13.95 -4.93 -1.21
N MET A 379 -13.28 -6.09 -1.26
CA MET A 379 -12.43 -6.56 -0.18
C MET A 379 -11.26 -5.61 0.09
N ILE A 380 -10.59 -5.09 -0.94
CA ILE A 380 -9.53 -4.09 -0.77
C ILE A 380 -10.12 -2.75 -0.33
N GLY A 381 -11.29 -2.37 -0.81
CA GLY A 381 -12.01 -1.19 -0.31
C GLY A 381 -12.28 -1.27 1.20
N LEU A 382 -12.77 -2.42 1.70
CA LEU A 382 -12.95 -2.66 3.13
C LEU A 382 -11.62 -2.65 3.91
N HIS A 383 -10.58 -3.25 3.35
CA HIS A 383 -9.24 -3.18 3.96
C HIS A 383 -8.75 -1.72 4.04
N SER A 384 -9.02 -0.89 3.02
CA SER A 384 -8.66 0.53 2.99
C SER A 384 -9.43 1.41 3.98
N LEU A 385 -10.47 0.90 4.63
CA LEU A 385 -11.13 1.57 5.77
C LEU A 385 -10.40 1.35 7.10
N LEU A 386 -9.45 0.40 7.15
CA LEU A 386 -8.76 -0.01 8.38
C LEU A 386 -7.23 0.05 8.27
N GLU A 387 -6.71 0.19 7.06
CA GLU A 387 -5.29 0.21 6.69
C GLU A 387 -5.10 1.01 5.39
N TYR A 388 -3.90 0.95 4.77
CA TYR A 388 -3.60 1.66 3.53
C TYR A 388 -3.01 0.75 2.42
N PRO A 389 -3.67 -0.38 2.06
CA PRO A 389 -3.14 -1.33 1.08
C PRO A 389 -2.91 -0.72 -0.31
N LEU A 390 -3.68 0.30 -0.69
CA LEU A 390 -3.59 0.95 -2.00
C LEU A 390 -2.34 1.83 -2.16
N TRP A 391 -1.56 2.06 -1.10
CA TRP A 391 -0.23 2.68 -1.18
C TRP A 391 0.83 1.72 -1.72
N TYR A 392 0.52 0.41 -1.81
CA TYR A 392 1.43 -0.61 -2.30
C TYR A 392 1.05 -1.06 -3.72
N ALA A 393 1.99 -0.96 -4.67
CA ALA A 393 1.76 -1.30 -6.07
C ALA A 393 1.26 -2.75 -6.27
N TYR A 394 1.71 -3.69 -5.44
CA TYR A 394 1.27 -5.09 -5.49
C TYR A 394 -0.18 -5.31 -5.04
N PHE A 395 -0.87 -4.30 -4.48
CA PHE A 395 -2.32 -4.26 -4.30
C PHE A 395 -3.01 -3.33 -5.29
N LEU A 396 -2.44 -2.14 -5.51
CA LEU A 396 -3.06 -1.11 -6.32
C LEU A 396 -3.22 -1.55 -7.78
N LEU A 397 -2.16 -2.10 -8.39
CA LEU A 397 -2.18 -2.47 -9.80
C LEU A 397 -3.17 -3.62 -10.10
N PRO A 398 -3.18 -4.76 -9.36
CA PRO A 398 -4.20 -5.77 -9.56
C PRO A 398 -5.61 -5.32 -9.20
N THR A 399 -5.79 -4.44 -8.21
CA THR A 399 -7.10 -3.83 -7.91
C THR A 399 -7.59 -3.00 -9.09
N ALA A 400 -6.73 -2.18 -9.67
CA ALA A 400 -7.05 -1.37 -10.84
C ALA A 400 -7.45 -2.25 -12.04
N TRP A 401 -6.71 -3.33 -12.28
CA TRP A 401 -7.05 -4.29 -13.34
C TRP A 401 -8.40 -4.96 -13.08
N ALA A 402 -8.65 -5.48 -11.88
CA ALA A 402 -9.90 -6.11 -11.51
C ALA A 402 -11.09 -5.13 -11.59
N TRP A 403 -10.90 -3.89 -11.13
CA TRP A 403 -11.94 -2.86 -11.22
C TRP A 403 -12.23 -2.49 -12.67
N GLY A 404 -11.18 -2.26 -13.47
CA GLY A 404 -11.31 -2.06 -14.91
C GLY A 404 -12.06 -3.20 -15.58
N TYR A 405 -11.72 -4.45 -15.26
CA TYR A 405 -12.39 -5.62 -15.79
C TYR A 405 -13.89 -5.63 -15.44
N ALA A 406 -14.26 -5.39 -14.19
CA ALA A 406 -15.65 -5.31 -13.76
C ALA A 406 -16.43 -4.20 -14.50
N LEU A 407 -15.81 -3.03 -14.69
CA LEU A 407 -16.40 -1.90 -15.42
C LEU A 407 -16.52 -2.20 -16.92
N GLY A 408 -15.53 -2.85 -17.52
CA GLY A 408 -15.57 -3.28 -18.92
C GLY A 408 -16.68 -4.30 -19.21
N ALA A 409 -16.83 -5.31 -18.35
CA ALA A 409 -17.88 -6.31 -18.45
C ALA A 409 -19.28 -5.70 -18.27
N CYS A 410 -19.43 -4.68 -17.42
CA CYS A 410 -20.67 -3.93 -17.25
C CYS A 410 -21.08 -3.20 -18.55
N ALA A 411 -20.14 -2.60 -19.27
CA ALA A 411 -20.42 -1.87 -20.50
C ALA A 411 -20.87 -2.79 -21.66
N SER A 412 -20.34 -4.01 -21.71
CA SER A 412 -20.67 -5.01 -22.74
C SER A 412 -22.07 -5.62 -22.59
N SER A 413 -22.70 -5.49 -21.42
CA SER A 413 -23.99 -6.13 -21.12
C SER A 413 -25.23 -5.41 -21.68
N GLY A 414 -25.09 -4.32 -22.44
CA GLY A 414 -26.23 -3.60 -23.04
C GLY A 414 -27.17 -2.91 -22.04
N VAL A 415 -26.95 -3.02 -20.74
CA VAL A 415 -27.77 -2.39 -19.68
C VAL A 415 -27.80 -0.87 -19.79
N LEU A 416 -26.90 -0.30 -20.59
CA LEU A 416 -26.80 1.15 -20.85
C LEU A 416 -27.32 1.55 -22.26
N SER A 417 -27.80 0.61 -23.07
CA SER A 417 -28.12 0.83 -24.48
C SER A 417 -29.61 1.01 -24.78
N SER A 418 -30.42 1.53 -23.87
CA SER A 418 -31.84 1.80 -24.19
C SER A 418 -32.08 3.07 -25.01
N SER A 419 -31.03 3.71 -25.53
CA SER A 419 -31.18 4.93 -26.36
C SER A 419 -30.02 5.18 -27.33
N ALA A 420 -29.56 4.18 -28.09
CA ALA A 420 -28.59 4.44 -29.15
C ALA A 420 -29.00 3.77 -30.45
N SER A 421 -29.46 4.61 -31.37
CA SER A 421 -29.65 4.33 -32.78
C SER A 421 -28.43 3.66 -33.44
N THR A 422 -28.73 2.77 -34.38
CA THR A 422 -27.87 2.21 -35.42
C THR A 422 -26.80 3.19 -35.91
N ALA A 423 -25.60 3.04 -35.37
CA ALA A 423 -24.41 3.65 -35.98
C ALA A 423 -23.61 2.52 -36.66
N SER A 424 -23.46 2.65 -37.96
CA SER A 424 -22.69 1.81 -38.87
C SER A 424 -21.32 1.43 -38.28
N SER A 425 -21.03 0.13 -38.27
CA SER A 425 -19.72 -0.43 -37.88
C SER A 425 -18.70 -0.12 -39.01
N GLU A 426 -18.03 1.01 -38.92
CA GLU A 426 -16.77 1.17 -39.63
C GLU A 426 -15.69 0.38 -38.90
N THR A 427 -15.20 -0.67 -39.52
CA THR A 427 -14.01 -1.45 -39.18
C THR A 427 -12.75 -0.60 -39.31
N THR A 428 -12.53 0.32 -38.40
CA THR A 428 -11.25 1.03 -38.28
C THR A 428 -10.31 0.13 -37.46
N THR A 429 -9.30 -0.43 -38.11
CA THR A 429 -8.18 -1.18 -37.57
C THR A 429 -7.63 -0.48 -36.31
N SER A 430 -7.57 -1.22 -35.25
CA SER A 430 -7.43 -0.80 -33.86
C SER A 430 -6.10 -0.11 -33.54
N ALA A 431 -6.08 1.22 -33.51
CA ALA A 431 -4.96 1.99 -32.92
C ALA A 431 -4.88 1.90 -31.36
N THR A 432 -5.68 1.04 -30.71
CA THR A 432 -5.64 0.82 -29.26
C THR A 432 -4.55 -0.16 -28.85
N ALA A 433 -4.28 -1.20 -29.64
CA ALA A 433 -3.24 -2.19 -29.35
C ALA A 433 -1.84 -1.57 -29.21
N PRO A 434 -1.33 -0.79 -30.18
CA PRO A 434 0.00 -0.20 -30.05
C PRO A 434 0.12 0.79 -28.87
N ARG A 435 -0.96 1.51 -28.54
CA ARG A 435 -0.97 2.42 -27.37
C ARG A 435 -0.89 1.66 -26.05
N LEU A 436 -1.61 0.55 -25.93
CA LEU A 436 -1.59 -0.29 -24.72
C LEU A 436 -0.24 -1.02 -24.60
N MET A 437 0.35 -1.46 -25.73
CA MET A 437 1.71 -2.02 -25.76
C MET A 437 2.73 -0.98 -25.30
N ALA A 438 2.67 0.24 -25.81
CA ALA A 438 3.56 1.33 -25.43
C ALA A 438 3.41 1.69 -23.94
N ALA A 439 2.17 1.73 -23.42
CA ALA A 439 1.90 1.98 -22.02
C ALA A 439 2.44 0.85 -21.12
N GLY A 440 2.25 -0.41 -21.51
CA GLY A 440 2.82 -1.55 -20.81
C GLY A 440 4.36 -1.53 -20.82
N ALA A 441 4.96 -1.21 -21.97
CA ALA A 441 6.42 -1.06 -22.10
C ALA A 441 6.95 0.09 -21.22
N ALA A 442 6.21 1.20 -21.13
CA ALA A 442 6.56 2.30 -20.22
C ALA A 442 6.53 1.89 -18.75
N LEU A 443 5.57 1.03 -18.35
CA LEU A 443 5.54 0.47 -16.98
C LEU A 443 6.75 -0.43 -16.70
N VAL A 444 7.09 -1.31 -17.64
CA VAL A 444 8.28 -2.18 -17.53
C VAL A 444 9.54 -1.33 -17.39
N MET A 445 9.71 -0.35 -18.29
CA MET A 445 10.85 0.56 -18.29
C MET A 445 10.90 1.40 -17.01
N GLY A 446 9.76 1.97 -16.59
CA GLY A 446 9.65 2.76 -15.36
C GLY A 446 10.03 1.97 -14.12
N GLY A 447 9.53 0.73 -13.99
CA GLY A 447 9.91 -0.17 -12.89
C GLY A 447 11.40 -0.52 -12.89
N ALA A 448 11.97 -0.82 -14.07
CA ALA A 448 13.40 -1.10 -14.21
C ALA A 448 14.28 0.12 -13.89
N LEU A 449 13.91 1.31 -14.40
CA LEU A 449 14.61 2.57 -14.09
C LEU A 449 14.51 2.93 -12.60
N ALA A 450 13.36 2.67 -11.96
CA ALA A 450 13.20 2.87 -10.52
C ALA A 450 14.18 1.99 -9.72
N VAL A 451 14.39 0.72 -10.13
CA VAL A 451 15.38 -0.15 -9.49
C VAL A 451 16.80 0.43 -9.63
N VAL A 452 17.16 0.88 -10.84
CA VAL A 452 18.48 1.50 -11.10
C VAL A 452 18.65 2.78 -10.28
N ASP A 453 17.63 3.63 -10.21
CA ASP A 453 17.70 4.89 -9.44
C ASP A 453 17.77 4.63 -7.93
N TYR A 454 17.08 3.56 -7.44
CA TYR A 454 17.08 3.16 -6.04
C TYR A 454 18.46 2.68 -5.55
N THR A 455 19.30 2.13 -6.43
CA THR A 455 20.67 1.73 -6.05
C THR A 455 21.49 2.89 -5.50
N ARG A 456 21.21 4.14 -5.92
CA ARG A 456 21.88 5.35 -5.41
C ARG A 456 21.60 5.62 -3.95
N VAL A 457 20.45 5.19 -3.44
CA VAL A 457 20.08 5.40 -2.03
C VAL A 457 20.29 4.16 -1.18
N SER A 458 20.16 2.95 -1.75
CA SER A 458 20.33 1.71 -1.01
C SER A 458 21.74 1.56 -0.43
N VAL A 459 22.76 2.03 -1.15
CA VAL A 459 24.16 2.02 -0.70
C VAL A 459 24.42 2.88 0.55
N ILE A 460 23.50 3.81 0.89
CA ILE A 460 23.60 4.60 2.12
C ILE A 460 23.39 3.71 3.35
N PHE A 461 22.42 2.79 3.25
CA PHE A 461 21.91 1.96 4.35
C PHE A 461 22.53 0.56 4.43
N SER A 462 23.28 0.16 3.41
CA SER A 462 24.03 -1.09 3.39
C SER A 462 25.46 -0.80 2.92
N SER A 463 26.42 -0.85 3.83
CA SER A 463 27.83 -0.67 3.50
C SER A 463 28.47 -2.01 3.16
N ALA A 464 28.95 -2.16 1.93
CA ALA A 464 29.88 -3.23 1.57
C ALA A 464 31.30 -2.89 2.05
N GLU A 465 32.13 -3.91 2.22
CA GLU A 465 33.58 -3.72 2.49
C GLU A 465 34.20 -2.86 1.39
N GLY A 466 34.91 -1.77 1.76
CA GLY A 466 35.47 -0.81 0.81
C GLY A 466 34.47 0.22 0.24
N ALA A 467 33.28 0.33 0.80
CA ALA A 467 32.34 1.37 0.38
C ALA A 467 32.89 2.78 0.60
N ALA A 468 32.49 3.71 -0.28
CA ALA A 468 32.83 5.13 -0.12
C ALA A 468 32.31 5.69 1.22
N PRO A 469 32.95 6.74 1.77
CA PRO A 469 32.49 7.40 3.00
C PRO A 469 31.01 7.76 2.96
N LEU A 470 30.32 7.67 4.11
CA LEU A 470 28.87 7.86 4.23
C LEU A 470 28.40 9.20 3.62
N VAL A 471 29.15 10.29 3.84
CA VAL A 471 28.82 11.61 3.27
C VAL A 471 28.81 11.59 1.74
N GLN A 472 29.73 10.86 1.09
CA GLN A 472 29.78 10.75 -0.36
C GLN A 472 28.60 9.89 -0.88
N ARG A 473 28.22 8.83 -0.15
CA ARG A 473 27.06 7.98 -0.48
C ARG A 473 25.75 8.77 -0.36
N ILE A 474 25.61 9.60 0.68
CA ILE A 474 24.49 10.51 0.86
C ILE A 474 24.41 11.50 -0.31
N ALA A 475 25.51 12.17 -0.65
CA ALA A 475 25.57 13.11 -1.77
C ALA A 475 25.23 12.45 -3.14
N ALA A 476 25.61 11.18 -3.32
CA ALA A 476 25.19 10.40 -4.48
C ALA A 476 23.69 10.09 -4.45
N GLY A 477 23.13 9.72 -3.30
CA GLY A 477 21.71 9.45 -3.10
C GLY A 477 20.82 10.66 -3.31
N GLN A 478 21.26 11.86 -2.93
CA GLN A 478 20.54 13.12 -3.19
C GLN A 478 20.36 13.44 -4.68
N ARG A 479 21.12 12.80 -5.56
CA ARG A 479 20.94 12.88 -7.03
C ARG A 479 19.93 11.87 -7.58
N SER A 480 19.32 11.04 -6.74
CA SER A 480 18.23 10.17 -7.15
C SER A 480 17.00 11.00 -7.55
N VAL A 481 16.35 10.62 -8.64
CA VAL A 481 15.17 11.32 -9.16
C VAL A 481 13.91 10.96 -8.37
N LEU A 482 13.79 9.68 -7.99
CA LEU A 482 12.57 9.15 -7.34
C LEU A 482 12.73 8.95 -5.84
N PHE A 483 13.98 8.91 -5.31
CA PHE A 483 14.24 8.46 -3.94
C PHE A 483 15.19 9.37 -3.15
N SER A 484 15.44 10.60 -3.62
CA SER A 484 16.35 11.55 -2.95
C SER A 484 15.94 11.86 -1.50
N HIS A 485 14.65 11.78 -1.18
CA HIS A 485 14.12 11.97 0.18
C HIS A 485 14.70 10.99 1.21
N HIS A 486 15.12 9.78 0.82
CA HIS A 486 15.82 8.86 1.71
C HIS A 486 17.24 9.35 2.03
N ALA A 487 17.93 9.96 1.06
CA ALA A 487 19.25 10.53 1.27
C ALA A 487 19.17 11.82 2.11
N ASP A 488 18.12 12.63 1.91
CA ASP A 488 17.86 13.80 2.75
C ASP A 488 17.57 13.39 4.20
N TYR A 489 16.80 12.31 4.40
CA TYR A 489 16.56 11.74 5.73
C TYR A 489 17.88 11.28 6.38
N ALA A 490 18.74 10.58 5.64
CA ALA A 490 20.06 10.15 6.15
C ALA A 490 20.95 11.36 6.48
N ALA A 491 20.96 12.39 5.62
CA ALA A 491 21.72 13.62 5.87
C ALA A 491 21.23 14.38 7.10
N ALA A 492 19.89 14.41 7.30
CA ALA A 492 19.26 15.09 8.43
C ALA A 492 19.45 14.35 9.78
N THR A 493 19.68 13.03 9.73
CA THR A 493 19.84 12.18 10.92
C THR A 493 21.26 11.69 11.15
N LEU A 494 22.24 12.27 10.43
CA LEU A 494 23.66 11.98 10.62
C LEU A 494 24.10 12.53 11.97
N ASP A 495 24.54 11.68 12.88
CA ASP A 495 25.12 12.11 14.14
C ASP A 495 26.58 12.56 13.93
N GLU A 496 27.05 13.57 14.70
CA GLU A 496 28.41 14.08 14.60
C GLU A 496 29.51 12.99 14.86
N GLY A 497 29.13 11.90 15.56
CA GLY A 497 30.00 10.76 15.81
C GLY A 497 30.15 9.79 14.64
N ASP A 498 29.26 9.84 13.65
CA ASP A 498 29.30 9.00 12.45
C ASP A 498 30.13 9.63 11.31
N ALA A 499 30.53 10.90 11.45
CA ALA A 499 31.50 11.53 10.54
C ALA A 499 32.87 10.96 10.86
N GLU A 500 33.39 10.02 10.04
CA GLU A 500 34.76 9.52 10.15
C GLU A 500 35.73 10.71 10.22
N PRO A 501 36.63 10.77 11.25
CA PRO A 501 37.62 11.81 11.32
C PRO A 501 38.48 11.72 10.07
N ALA A 502 38.64 12.83 9.36
CA ALA A 502 39.57 12.92 8.23
C ALA A 502 40.96 12.51 8.73
N VAL A 503 41.43 11.36 8.23
CA VAL A 503 42.73 10.80 8.59
C VAL A 503 43.81 11.87 8.29
N GLY A 504 44.40 12.48 9.34
CA GLY A 504 45.63 13.25 9.21
C GLY A 504 45.64 14.68 9.72
N ALA A 505 44.68 15.16 10.52
CA ALA A 505 44.78 16.51 11.09
C ALA A 505 44.82 16.50 12.63
N SER A 506 45.99 16.42 13.21
CA SER A 506 46.24 16.87 14.59
C SER A 506 46.24 18.40 14.62
N LEU A 507 45.07 19.02 14.83
CA LEU A 507 44.95 20.46 15.07
C LEU A 507 44.62 20.74 16.54
N PRO A 508 45.22 21.77 17.16
CA PRO A 508 44.86 22.20 18.51
C PRO A 508 43.51 22.93 18.45
N THR A 509 42.59 22.52 19.29
CA THR A 509 41.22 23.05 19.46
C THR A 509 40.41 23.17 18.15
N PRO A 510 39.41 22.33 17.92
CA PRO A 510 38.58 22.50 16.74
C PRO A 510 37.88 23.88 16.82
N PRO A 511 37.82 24.63 15.70
CA PRO A 511 37.01 25.82 15.62
C PRO A 511 35.56 25.44 15.94
N PRO A 512 34.71 26.36 16.48
CA PRO A 512 33.31 26.07 16.75
C PRO A 512 32.66 25.51 15.47
N THR A 513 32.17 24.27 15.53
CA THR A 513 31.51 23.62 14.40
C THR A 513 30.34 24.49 13.96
N PRO A 514 30.22 24.82 12.67
CA PRO A 514 29.07 25.60 12.20
C PRO A 514 27.79 24.87 12.55
N PRO A 515 26.69 25.57 12.87
CA PRO A 515 25.42 24.94 13.21
C PRO A 515 24.97 24.00 12.08
N PRO A 516 24.38 22.83 12.39
CA PRO A 516 23.97 21.87 11.40
C PRO A 516 23.01 22.50 10.39
N PRO A 517 23.17 22.23 9.08
CA PRO A 517 22.35 22.85 8.05
C PRO A 517 20.89 22.43 8.18
N LEU A 518 19.95 23.35 8.03
CA LEU A 518 18.50 23.06 8.06
C LEU A 518 17.97 22.55 6.72
N ALA A 519 18.73 22.63 5.64
CA ALA A 519 18.32 22.26 4.30
C ALA A 519 17.86 20.78 4.16
N PRO A 520 18.53 19.77 4.73
CA PRO A 520 18.09 18.37 4.62
C PRO A 520 16.72 18.11 5.24
N PHE A 521 16.35 18.83 6.31
CA PHE A 521 15.07 18.67 6.98
C PHE A 521 13.88 19.06 6.08
N LYS A 522 14.08 19.97 5.11
CA LYS A 522 13.05 20.37 4.16
C LYS A 522 12.53 19.20 3.32
N GLY A 523 13.41 18.34 2.82
CA GLY A 523 13.01 17.16 2.03
C GLY A 523 12.57 16.00 2.91
N ALA A 524 13.36 15.70 3.95
CA ALA A 524 13.15 14.56 4.84
C ALA A 524 11.83 14.62 5.61
N ALA A 525 11.43 15.80 6.11
CA ALA A 525 10.25 15.97 6.93
C ALA A 525 8.94 15.68 6.18
N HIS A 526 8.89 15.94 4.86
CA HIS A 526 7.74 15.62 4.01
C HIS A 526 7.64 14.13 3.65
N TYR A 527 8.74 13.38 3.78
CA TYR A 527 8.75 11.95 3.55
C TYR A 527 8.31 11.17 4.79
N LEU A 528 9.00 11.39 5.92
CA LEU A 528 8.73 10.68 7.17
C LEU A 528 9.26 11.50 8.36
N LEU A 529 8.36 12.10 9.12
CA LEU A 529 8.70 12.86 10.32
C LEU A 529 8.50 11.98 11.55
N ASP A 530 9.43 11.04 11.74
CA ASP A 530 9.47 10.13 12.89
C ASP A 530 10.21 10.72 14.09
N THR A 531 10.27 9.96 15.18
CA THR A 531 10.93 10.37 16.43
C THR A 531 12.40 10.74 16.21
N ARG A 532 13.14 9.95 15.41
CA ARG A 532 14.56 10.19 15.13
C ARG A 532 14.78 11.50 14.40
N LEU A 533 14.02 11.73 13.33
CA LEU A 533 14.12 12.97 12.54
C LEU A 533 13.66 14.18 13.35
N MET A 534 12.60 14.06 14.16
CA MET A 534 12.14 15.14 15.04
C MET A 534 13.19 15.54 16.08
N MET A 535 13.90 14.57 16.68
CA MET A 535 15.00 14.84 17.62
C MET A 535 16.15 15.58 16.94
N ALA A 536 16.58 15.07 15.77
CA ALA A 536 17.65 15.70 15.00
C ALA A 536 17.26 17.13 14.58
N TRP A 537 16.03 17.33 14.11
CA TRP A 537 15.54 18.65 13.72
C TRP A 537 15.45 19.62 14.89
N ALA A 538 14.96 19.18 16.05
CA ALA A 538 14.91 20.00 17.25
C ALA A 538 16.30 20.45 17.70
N LYS A 539 17.30 19.54 17.69
CA LYS A 539 18.71 19.88 17.97
C LYS A 539 19.24 20.93 16.98
N ALA A 540 18.99 20.72 15.67
CA ALA A 540 19.43 21.64 14.63
C ALA A 540 18.78 23.03 14.76
N LEU A 541 17.49 23.12 15.08
CA LEU A 541 16.78 24.36 15.32
C LEU A 541 17.38 25.13 16.51
N ALA A 542 17.62 24.45 17.64
CA ALA A 542 18.23 25.04 18.81
C ALA A 542 19.63 25.58 18.50
N ALA A 543 20.49 24.81 17.80
CA ALA A 543 21.81 25.24 17.38
C ALA A 543 21.80 26.45 16.43
N ASN A 544 20.70 26.63 15.67
CA ASN A 544 20.51 27.79 14.79
C ASN A 544 19.75 28.97 15.47
N GLY A 545 19.66 28.99 16.80
CA GLY A 545 19.01 30.07 17.55
C GLY A 545 17.48 30.08 17.49
N ARG A 546 16.85 29.02 16.97
CA ARG A 546 15.37 28.86 16.88
C ARG A 546 14.86 28.02 18.06
N GLU A 547 15.25 28.39 19.30
CA GLU A 547 14.99 27.59 20.52
C GLU A 547 13.50 27.35 20.80
N ASP A 548 12.63 28.35 20.53
CA ASP A 548 11.20 28.18 20.78
C ASP A 548 10.54 27.16 19.85
N GLN A 549 10.98 27.10 18.59
CA GLN A 549 10.55 26.06 17.65
C GLN A 549 11.12 24.69 18.03
N ALA A 550 12.39 24.63 18.51
CA ALA A 550 12.97 23.41 19.04
C ALA A 550 12.18 22.89 20.25
N SER A 551 11.80 23.78 21.16
CA SER A 551 10.95 23.45 22.31
C SER A 551 9.55 22.96 21.89
N HIS A 552 8.99 23.50 20.79
CA HIS A 552 7.74 22.98 20.23
C HIS A 552 7.88 21.53 19.76
N LEU A 553 8.95 21.20 19.01
CA LEU A 553 9.22 19.81 18.60
C LEU A 553 9.45 18.90 19.81
N ALA A 554 10.20 19.36 20.82
CA ALA A 554 10.40 18.61 22.06
C ALA A 554 9.08 18.32 22.78
N ALA A 555 8.16 19.30 22.83
CA ALA A 555 6.83 19.10 23.38
C ALA A 555 6.02 18.04 22.61
N ARG A 556 6.15 17.98 21.27
CA ARG A 556 5.54 16.90 20.44
C ARG A 556 6.16 15.55 20.74
N LEU A 557 7.50 15.46 20.83
CA LEU A 557 8.20 14.23 21.21
C LEU A 557 7.72 13.63 22.54
N LYS A 558 7.45 14.49 23.54
CA LYS A 558 6.85 14.05 24.82
C LYS A 558 5.47 13.42 24.63
N GLU A 559 4.66 13.89 23.68
CA GLU A 559 3.35 13.32 23.38
C GLU A 559 3.44 11.91 22.78
N PHE A 560 4.50 11.60 22.02
CA PHE A 560 4.73 10.26 21.45
C PHE A 560 5.10 9.22 22.52
N ARG A 561 5.60 9.63 23.67
CA ARG A 561 5.98 8.73 24.79
C ARG A 561 6.87 7.59 24.30
N ASN A 562 7.85 7.87 23.45
CA ASN A 562 8.74 6.90 22.81
C ASN A 562 10.04 6.82 23.61
N GLU A 563 10.45 5.61 23.98
CA GLU A 563 11.70 5.35 24.73
C GLU A 563 12.95 5.95 24.04
N GLN A 564 12.96 6.04 22.70
CA GLN A 564 14.05 6.67 21.95
C GLN A 564 14.21 8.16 22.30
N SER A 565 13.14 8.85 22.71
CA SER A 565 13.18 10.25 23.11
C SER A 565 13.57 10.47 24.57
N ASP A 566 13.58 9.43 25.39
CA ASP A 566 13.87 9.53 26.84
C ASP A 566 15.30 10.04 27.08
N ALA A 567 16.27 9.65 26.24
CA ALA A 567 17.63 10.12 26.31
C ALA A 567 17.74 11.65 26.12
N LEU A 568 16.91 12.24 25.25
CA LEU A 568 16.84 13.69 25.02
C LEU A 568 16.39 14.43 26.30
N PHE A 569 15.47 13.83 27.04
CA PHE A 569 14.89 14.42 28.26
C PHE A 569 15.62 14.04 29.56
N ALA A 570 16.56 13.08 29.51
CA ALA A 570 17.34 12.68 30.69
C ALA A 570 18.14 13.84 31.31
N ALA A 571 18.60 14.78 30.50
CA ALA A 571 19.27 16.00 30.96
C ALA A 571 18.35 16.91 31.79
N CYS A 572 17.04 16.90 31.52
CA CYS A 572 16.06 17.75 32.23
C CYS A 572 15.88 17.36 33.69
N ALA A 573 16.06 16.07 34.02
CA ALA A 573 15.98 15.60 35.40
C ALA A 573 17.18 16.02 36.27
N LYS A 574 18.29 16.38 35.63
CA LYS A 574 19.55 16.76 36.30
C LYS A 574 19.81 18.27 36.32
N ALA A 575 19.05 19.05 35.56
CA ALA A 575 19.29 20.48 35.43
C ALA A 575 18.58 21.27 36.56
N PRO A 576 19.30 22.16 37.28
CA PRO A 576 18.71 22.97 38.35
C PRO A 576 17.84 24.09 37.85
N SER A 577 17.81 24.37 36.54
CA SER A 577 16.94 25.37 35.91
C SER A 577 16.37 24.85 34.60
N PRO A 578 15.01 24.86 34.45
CA PRO A 578 14.35 24.38 33.22
C PRO A 578 14.37 25.42 32.08
N ALA A 579 15.29 26.37 32.06
CA ALA A 579 15.21 27.58 31.23
C ALA A 579 15.65 27.38 29.75
N ALA A 580 16.17 26.21 29.36
CA ALA A 580 16.65 25.96 28.01
C ALA A 580 16.03 24.70 27.36
N TYR A 581 16.06 24.67 26.02
CA TYR A 581 15.77 23.46 25.22
C TYR A 581 16.60 22.26 25.75
N PRO A 582 16.06 21.04 25.87
CA PRO A 582 14.69 20.59 25.51
C PRO A 582 13.68 20.68 26.67
N CYS A 583 14.07 21.25 27.81
CA CYS A 583 13.33 21.17 29.08
C CYS A 583 12.23 22.22 29.21
N HIS A 584 12.34 23.31 28.48
CA HIS A 584 11.39 24.41 28.50
C HIS A 584 10.19 24.18 27.57
N ALA A 585 8.99 24.55 28.03
CA ALA A 585 7.82 24.57 27.15
C ALA A 585 7.95 25.71 26.12
N PRO A 586 7.43 25.54 24.89
CA PRO A 586 7.42 26.61 23.91
C PRO A 586 6.59 27.79 24.40
N GLN A 587 7.01 29.00 24.10
CA GLN A 587 6.30 30.25 24.51
C GLN A 587 4.94 30.35 23.82
N ARG A 588 4.80 29.76 22.62
CA ARG A 588 3.54 29.65 21.88
C ARG A 588 3.38 28.32 21.17
N VAL A 589 2.16 28.01 20.81
CA VAL A 589 1.86 26.87 19.93
C VAL A 589 2.09 27.29 18.49
N TYR A 590 3.01 26.63 17.82
CA TYR A 590 3.25 26.84 16.39
C TYR A 590 2.26 26.02 15.56
N ASN A 591 1.81 26.61 14.45
CA ASN A 591 1.13 25.86 13.41
C ASN A 591 2.19 25.08 12.61
N TRP A 592 1.86 23.87 12.17
CA TRP A 592 2.75 23.06 11.34
C TRP A 592 3.24 23.79 10.08
N ARG A 593 2.45 24.71 9.51
CA ARG A 593 2.86 25.54 8.36
C ARG A 593 4.01 26.48 8.65
N GLU A 594 4.22 26.86 9.89
CA GLU A 594 5.33 27.73 10.27
C GLU A 594 6.69 27.00 10.26
N PHE A 595 6.66 25.68 10.12
CA PHE A 595 7.84 24.85 9.91
C PHE A 595 8.10 24.57 8.42
N MET A 596 7.15 24.85 7.53
CA MET A 596 7.37 24.79 6.10
C MET A 596 8.48 25.78 5.69
N PRO A 597 9.30 25.41 4.70
CA PRO A 597 10.41 26.24 4.22
C PRO A 597 9.94 27.55 3.58
#